data_16f63c26bb83c5e24bb28d5652a0606e
#
_entry.id   16f63c26bb83c5e24bb28d5652a0606e
#
_cell.length_a   1.000
_cell.length_b   1.000
_cell.length_c   1.000
_cell.angle_alpha   90.00
_cell.angle_beta   90.00
_cell.angle_gamma   90.00
#
_symmetry.space_group_name_H-M   'P 1'
#
loop_
_entity.id
_entity.type
_entity.pdbx_description
1 polymer ?
#
loop_
_entity_poly.entity_id
_entity_poly.type
_entity_poly.pdbx_seq_one_letter_code
_entity_poly.pdbx_strand_id
1 'polypeptide(L)'
;MKEEKPAFRFNEQSPEARWRRLDAAHRAAHDALMARSGLERIGNPVLLMILAHQPGGVIASQRELADHLHVTPATVTVSLRTLERGGYIVKQENECDLRRKPIAITDTGREAVEKIEAAFDELDTAMYRGFTEEEKESIAKLYDRMSQNLIEVAGLPNDPRRQRLGK
;
A
#
# COMPACT_ATOMS: atom_id res chain seq x y z
N MET A 1 -48.20 10.69 15.73
CA MET A 1 -47.46 11.38 14.66
C MET A 1 -46.10 10.68 14.56
N LYS A 2 -45.88 9.86 13.58
CA LYS A 2 -44.57 9.19 13.36
C LYS A 2 -43.70 10.23 12.68
N GLU A 3 -42.65 10.68 13.35
CA GLU A 3 -41.60 11.46 12.71
C GLU A 3 -40.95 10.59 11.65
N GLU A 4 -41.19 10.90 10.38
CA GLU A 4 -40.43 10.33 9.28
C GLU A 4 -38.99 10.78 9.41
N LYS A 5 -38.08 9.83 9.71
CA LYS A 5 -36.64 10.08 9.62
C LYS A 5 -36.32 10.60 8.22
N PRO A 6 -35.61 11.74 8.10
CA PRO A 6 -35.26 12.25 6.78
C PRO A 6 -34.48 11.17 6.01
N ALA A 7 -34.91 10.93 4.78
CA ALA A 7 -34.22 10.00 3.88
C ALA A 7 -32.75 10.44 3.75
N PHE A 8 -31.81 9.53 3.98
CA PHE A 8 -30.40 9.80 3.82
C PHE A 8 -30.13 10.25 2.38
N ARG A 9 -29.86 11.54 2.20
CA ARG A 9 -29.46 12.09 0.90
C ARG A 9 -27.94 12.07 0.79
N PHE A 10 -27.45 11.17 -0.06
CA PHE A 10 -26.02 11.13 -0.40
C PHE A 10 -25.68 12.41 -1.18
N ASN A 11 -24.80 13.25 -0.60
CA ASN A 11 -24.32 14.44 -1.30
C ASN A 11 -23.10 14.07 -2.14
N GLU A 12 -23.31 13.88 -3.45
CA GLU A 12 -22.27 13.52 -4.42
C GLU A 12 -21.15 14.57 -4.55
N GLN A 13 -21.39 15.81 -4.12
CA GLN A 13 -20.42 16.90 -4.17
C GLN A 13 -19.65 17.08 -2.85
N SER A 14 -19.98 16.27 -1.83
CA SER A 14 -19.25 16.33 -0.56
C SER A 14 -17.78 15.94 -0.73
N PRO A 15 -16.87 16.47 0.13
CA PRO A 15 -15.46 16.05 0.12
C PRO A 15 -15.30 14.54 0.23
N GLU A 16 -16.11 13.87 1.06
CA GLU A 16 -16.12 12.42 1.22
C GLU A 16 -16.49 11.70 -0.08
N ALA A 17 -17.50 12.16 -0.81
CA ALA A 17 -17.90 11.57 -2.08
C ALA A 17 -16.80 11.75 -3.16
N ARG A 18 -16.12 12.90 -3.16
CA ARG A 18 -15.00 13.17 -4.06
C ARG A 18 -13.82 12.25 -3.75
N TRP A 19 -13.49 12.10 -2.47
CA TRP A 19 -12.45 11.19 -2.03
C TRP A 19 -12.73 9.75 -2.45
N ARG A 20 -13.95 9.25 -2.22
CA ARG A 20 -14.35 7.89 -2.63
C ARG A 20 -14.24 7.66 -4.15
N ARG A 21 -14.59 8.68 -4.96
CA ARG A 21 -14.43 8.57 -6.42
C ARG A 21 -12.96 8.55 -6.82
N LEU A 22 -12.13 9.39 -6.21
CA LEU A 22 -10.69 9.41 -6.45
C LEU A 22 -10.06 8.06 -6.07
N ASP A 23 -10.37 7.53 -4.90
CA ASP A 23 -9.89 6.24 -4.42
C ASP A 23 -10.33 5.08 -5.35
N ALA A 24 -11.56 5.10 -5.83
CA ALA A 24 -12.05 4.12 -6.79
C ALA A 24 -11.33 4.21 -8.15
N ALA A 25 -11.12 5.44 -8.66
CA ALA A 25 -10.39 5.66 -9.90
C ALA A 25 -8.92 5.25 -9.78
N HIS A 26 -8.27 5.58 -8.66
CA HIS A 26 -6.89 5.18 -8.37
C HIS A 26 -6.76 3.65 -8.34
N ARG A 27 -7.62 2.94 -7.62
CA ARG A 27 -7.62 1.47 -7.62
C ARG A 27 -7.82 0.89 -9.00
N ALA A 28 -8.78 1.38 -9.77
CA ALA A 28 -9.04 0.89 -11.13
C ALA A 28 -7.83 1.11 -12.06
N ALA A 29 -7.16 2.25 -11.96
CA ALA A 29 -5.95 2.54 -12.73
C ALA A 29 -4.79 1.62 -12.30
N HIS A 30 -4.58 1.46 -10.99
CA HIS A 30 -3.60 0.53 -10.43
C HIS A 30 -3.82 -0.88 -10.95
N ASP A 31 -5.04 -1.41 -10.85
CA ASP A 31 -5.37 -2.78 -11.29
C ASP A 31 -5.15 -2.97 -12.79
N ALA A 32 -5.48 -1.96 -13.60
CA ALA A 32 -5.25 -1.98 -15.04
C ALA A 32 -3.73 -2.00 -15.37
N LEU A 33 -2.92 -1.22 -14.63
CA LEU A 33 -1.47 -1.20 -14.80
C LEU A 33 -0.84 -2.54 -14.41
N MET A 34 -1.25 -3.09 -13.26
CA MET A 34 -0.79 -4.42 -12.83
C MET A 34 -1.15 -5.51 -13.84
N ALA A 35 -2.38 -5.49 -14.38
CA ALA A 35 -2.81 -6.46 -15.40
C ALA A 35 -1.98 -6.33 -16.70
N ARG A 36 -1.71 -5.10 -17.16
CA ARG A 36 -0.85 -4.87 -18.34
C ARG A 36 0.58 -5.39 -18.14
N SER A 37 1.07 -5.38 -16.92
CA SER A 37 2.40 -5.88 -16.53
C SER A 37 2.42 -7.39 -16.26
N GLY A 38 1.27 -8.09 -16.35
CA GLY A 38 1.14 -9.51 -16.03
C GLY A 38 1.24 -9.81 -14.53
N LEU A 39 0.92 -8.82 -13.68
CA LEU A 39 1.07 -8.89 -12.23
C LEU A 39 -0.26 -8.84 -11.48
N GLU A 40 -1.39 -9.07 -12.17
CA GLU A 40 -2.74 -9.01 -11.59
C GLU A 40 -2.95 -9.98 -10.42
N ARG A 41 -2.10 -11.01 -10.30
CA ARG A 41 -2.17 -12.03 -9.24
C ARG A 41 -1.07 -11.93 -8.19
N ILE A 42 -0.27 -10.88 -8.23
CA ILE A 42 0.88 -10.73 -7.31
C ILE A 42 0.46 -10.62 -5.84
N GLY A 43 -0.77 -10.22 -5.59
CA GLY A 43 -1.34 -10.08 -4.25
C GLY A 43 -1.00 -8.73 -3.63
N ASN A 44 0.19 -8.57 -3.08
CA ASN A 44 0.61 -7.30 -2.45
C ASN A 44 1.93 -6.81 -3.06
N PRO A 45 1.86 -5.94 -4.10
CA PRO A 45 3.05 -5.42 -4.77
C PRO A 45 3.93 -4.56 -3.84
N VAL A 46 3.31 -3.75 -2.97
CA VAL A 46 4.04 -2.90 -2.01
C VAL A 46 4.87 -3.74 -1.04
N LEU A 47 4.33 -4.87 -0.58
CA LEU A 47 5.09 -5.80 0.27
C LEU A 47 6.32 -6.35 -0.46
N LEU A 48 6.20 -6.73 -1.74
CA LEU A 48 7.33 -7.23 -2.52
C LEU A 48 8.40 -6.14 -2.70
N MET A 49 8.01 -4.90 -2.99
CA MET A 49 8.94 -3.76 -3.06
C MET A 49 9.68 -3.53 -1.73
N ILE A 50 8.96 -3.53 -0.60
CA ILE A 50 9.56 -3.39 0.72
C ILE A 50 10.61 -4.48 0.94
N LEU A 51 10.28 -5.73 0.60
CA LEU A 51 11.20 -6.86 0.72
C LEU A 51 12.45 -6.71 -0.17
N ALA A 52 12.28 -6.15 -1.37
CA ALA A 52 13.38 -5.92 -2.31
C ALA A 52 14.39 -4.88 -1.81
N HIS A 53 13.89 -3.83 -1.17
CA HIS A 53 14.70 -2.70 -0.72
C HIS A 53 15.25 -2.85 0.70
N GLN A 54 14.98 -3.95 1.39
CA GLN A 54 15.56 -4.20 2.71
C GLN A 54 17.06 -4.53 2.60
N PRO A 55 17.95 -3.80 3.31
CA PRO A 55 19.37 -4.10 3.33
C PRO A 55 19.62 -5.53 3.84
N GLY A 56 20.31 -6.34 3.01
CA GLY A 56 20.67 -7.71 3.38
C GLY A 56 19.58 -8.77 3.28
N GLY A 57 18.40 -8.44 2.75
CA GLY A 57 17.30 -9.40 2.57
C GLY A 57 16.71 -9.96 3.88
N VAL A 58 17.16 -9.43 5.03
CA VAL A 58 16.66 -9.85 6.35
C VAL A 58 15.42 -9.06 6.68
N ILE A 59 14.31 -9.74 6.69
CA ILE A 59 13.04 -9.11 7.02
C ILE A 59 12.98 -8.82 8.51
N ALA A 60 12.63 -7.58 8.80
CA ALA A 60 11.94 -7.18 10.00
C ALA A 60 10.82 -8.18 10.34
N SER A 61 10.43 -8.28 11.58
CA SER A 61 9.37 -9.19 11.98
C SER A 61 8.07 -8.94 11.18
N GLN A 62 7.23 -9.96 11.02
CA GLN A 62 5.90 -9.79 10.37
C GLN A 62 5.08 -8.64 10.98
N ARG A 63 5.34 -8.33 12.25
CA ARG A 63 4.71 -7.22 12.97
C ARG A 63 5.22 -5.87 12.44
N GLU A 64 6.52 -5.71 12.22
CA GLU A 64 7.08 -4.50 11.63
C GLU A 64 6.60 -4.28 10.20
N LEU A 65 6.48 -5.36 9.40
CA LEU A 65 5.87 -5.27 8.06
C LEU A 65 4.39 -4.88 8.14
N ALA A 66 3.65 -5.42 9.09
CA ALA A 66 2.24 -5.07 9.30
C ALA A 66 2.09 -3.59 9.69
N ASP A 67 2.95 -3.10 10.57
CA ASP A 67 2.97 -1.70 10.97
C ASP A 67 3.35 -0.78 9.79
N HIS A 68 4.32 -1.17 8.95
CA HIS A 68 4.70 -0.41 7.75
C HIS A 68 3.59 -0.35 6.70
N LEU A 69 2.90 -1.47 6.48
CA LEU A 69 1.83 -1.57 5.48
C LEU A 69 0.46 -1.10 6.01
N HIS A 70 0.37 -0.74 7.29
CA HIS A 70 -0.90 -0.40 7.97
C HIS A 70 -1.97 -1.50 7.85
N VAL A 71 -1.54 -2.76 7.91
CA VAL A 71 -2.40 -3.94 7.85
C VAL A 71 -2.21 -4.83 9.08
N THR A 72 -3.03 -5.89 9.21
CA THR A 72 -2.85 -6.85 10.28
C THR A 72 -1.70 -7.83 9.99
N PRO A 73 -1.04 -8.41 11.01
CA PRO A 73 -0.05 -9.48 10.83
C PRO A 73 -0.61 -10.69 10.06
N ALA A 74 -1.90 -10.96 10.20
CA ALA A 74 -2.59 -12.01 9.44
C ALA A 74 -2.61 -11.69 7.94
N THR A 75 -2.86 -10.43 7.57
CA THR A 75 -2.82 -9.95 6.18
C THR A 75 -1.41 -10.10 5.60
N VAL A 76 -0.36 -9.72 6.35
CA VAL A 76 1.04 -9.94 5.94
C VAL A 76 1.33 -11.41 5.68
N THR A 77 0.88 -12.31 6.58
CA THR A 77 1.05 -13.75 6.43
C THR A 77 0.42 -14.28 5.14
N VAL A 78 -0.80 -13.82 4.82
CA VAL A 78 -1.50 -14.20 3.58
C VAL A 78 -0.76 -13.67 2.36
N SER A 79 -0.33 -12.40 2.39
CA SER A 79 0.44 -11.77 1.30
C SER A 79 1.75 -12.50 1.04
N LEU A 80 2.52 -12.83 2.09
CA LEU A 80 3.78 -13.60 1.95
C LEU A 80 3.54 -14.97 1.33
N ARG A 81 2.48 -15.68 1.72
CA ARG A 81 2.12 -16.97 1.10
C ARG A 81 1.76 -16.83 -0.37
N THR A 82 1.12 -15.74 -0.77
CA THR A 82 0.78 -15.45 -2.16
C THR A 82 2.03 -15.17 -2.98
N LEU A 83 2.95 -14.36 -2.46
CA LEU A 83 4.24 -14.07 -3.10
C LEU A 83 5.11 -15.33 -3.23
N GLU A 84 5.15 -16.19 -2.21
CA GLU A 84 5.87 -17.45 -2.22
C GLU A 84 5.29 -18.42 -3.26
N ARG A 85 3.96 -18.56 -3.33
CA ARG A 85 3.29 -19.38 -4.35
C ARG A 85 3.50 -18.87 -5.77
N GLY A 86 3.61 -17.55 -5.93
CA GLY A 86 3.93 -16.93 -7.22
C GLY A 86 5.41 -17.05 -7.61
N GLY A 87 6.26 -17.60 -6.74
CA GLY A 87 7.69 -17.75 -6.99
C GLY A 87 8.50 -16.46 -6.87
N TYR A 88 7.91 -15.38 -6.33
CA TYR A 88 8.58 -14.09 -6.16
C TYR A 88 9.53 -14.05 -4.96
N ILE A 89 9.26 -14.88 -3.97
CA ILE A 89 10.08 -15.00 -2.76
C ILE A 89 10.26 -16.48 -2.40
N VAL A 90 11.33 -16.76 -1.65
CA VAL A 90 11.57 -18.08 -1.03
C VAL A 90 11.88 -17.90 0.44
N LYS A 91 11.44 -18.86 1.26
CA LYS A 91 11.85 -18.96 2.66
C LYS A 91 13.13 -19.77 2.72
N GLN A 92 14.19 -19.18 3.25
CA GLN A 92 15.45 -19.89 3.46
C GLN A 92 15.37 -20.68 4.76
N GLU A 93 15.96 -21.86 4.77
CA GLU A 93 16.19 -22.60 6.00
C GLU A 93 17.36 -21.96 6.75
N ASN A 94 17.14 -21.62 8.03
CA ASN A 94 18.20 -21.11 8.88
C ASN A 94 18.63 -22.25 9.83
N GLU A 95 19.78 -22.81 9.58
CA GLU A 95 20.34 -23.92 10.39
C GLU A 95 20.59 -23.50 11.86
N CYS A 96 20.77 -22.21 12.14
CA CYS A 96 21.06 -21.69 13.46
C CYS A 96 19.83 -21.26 14.28
N ASP A 97 18.71 -20.95 13.64
CA ASP A 97 17.45 -20.55 14.31
C ASP A 97 16.22 -20.95 13.48
N LEU A 98 15.65 -22.10 13.81
CA LEU A 98 14.44 -22.63 13.17
C LEU A 98 13.19 -21.74 13.35
N ARG A 99 13.24 -20.75 14.26
CA ARG A 99 12.12 -19.83 14.52
C ARG A 99 12.10 -18.65 13.55
N ARG A 100 13.22 -18.33 12.91
CA ARG A 100 13.33 -17.24 11.93
C ARG A 100 13.69 -17.85 10.59
N LYS A 101 12.71 -17.90 9.68
CA LYS A 101 12.95 -18.28 8.28
C LYS A 101 13.16 -16.97 7.49
N PRO A 102 14.43 -16.64 7.16
CA PRO A 102 14.68 -15.45 6.34
C PRO A 102 13.96 -15.61 5.00
N ILE A 103 13.42 -14.50 4.50
CA ILE A 103 12.76 -14.48 3.22
C ILE A 103 13.74 -13.84 2.23
N ALA A 104 13.98 -14.50 1.12
CA ALA A 104 14.79 -13.99 0.03
C ALA A 104 13.94 -13.75 -1.21
N ILE A 105 14.26 -12.68 -1.93
CA ILE A 105 13.65 -12.39 -3.23
C ILE A 105 14.33 -13.23 -4.31
N THR A 106 13.53 -13.84 -5.17
CA THR A 106 14.01 -14.59 -6.34
C THR A 106 14.33 -13.65 -7.50
N ASP A 107 14.93 -14.16 -8.57
CA ASP A 107 15.12 -13.41 -9.81
C ASP A 107 13.79 -12.97 -10.40
N THR A 108 12.78 -13.87 -10.43
CA THR A 108 11.41 -13.54 -10.82
C THR A 108 10.82 -12.44 -9.95
N GLY A 109 11.15 -12.45 -8.65
CA GLY A 109 10.73 -11.39 -7.72
C GLY A 109 11.38 -10.04 -8.06
N ARG A 110 12.65 -10.02 -8.41
CA ARG A 110 13.35 -8.79 -8.83
C ARG A 110 12.77 -8.21 -10.12
N GLU A 111 12.56 -9.05 -11.13
CA GLU A 111 11.91 -8.64 -12.39
C GLU A 111 10.49 -8.10 -12.14
N ALA A 112 9.75 -8.70 -11.21
CA ALA A 112 8.44 -8.21 -10.82
C ALA A 112 8.52 -6.84 -10.13
N VAL A 113 9.51 -6.59 -9.28
CA VAL A 113 9.73 -5.29 -8.63
C VAL A 113 9.94 -4.18 -9.66
N GLU A 114 10.81 -4.39 -10.65
CA GLU A 114 11.06 -3.42 -11.72
C GLU A 114 9.75 -3.05 -12.47
N LYS A 115 8.90 -4.05 -12.74
CA LYS A 115 7.60 -3.82 -13.39
C LYS A 115 6.62 -3.08 -12.49
N ILE A 116 6.62 -3.37 -11.18
CA ILE A 116 5.78 -2.69 -10.19
C ILE A 116 6.19 -1.22 -10.08
N GLU A 117 7.49 -0.94 -9.98
CA GLU A 117 8.01 0.43 -9.90
C GLU A 117 7.63 1.23 -11.14
N ALA A 118 7.83 0.68 -12.33
CA ALA A 118 7.41 1.33 -13.58
C ALA A 118 5.91 1.59 -13.63
N ALA A 119 5.08 0.67 -13.12
CA ALA A 119 3.64 0.84 -13.08
C ALA A 119 3.20 1.92 -12.06
N PHE A 120 3.87 2.01 -10.91
CA PHE A 120 3.61 3.07 -9.93
C PHE A 120 4.06 4.44 -10.43
N ASP A 121 5.21 4.53 -11.10
CA ASP A 121 5.67 5.77 -11.72
C ASP A 121 4.69 6.26 -12.81
N GLU A 122 4.15 5.33 -13.61
CA GLU A 122 3.12 5.66 -14.60
C GLU A 122 1.82 6.14 -13.91
N LEU A 123 1.42 5.49 -12.82
CA LEU A 123 0.23 5.86 -12.05
C LEU A 123 0.36 7.27 -11.46
N ASP A 124 1.48 7.57 -10.83
CA ASP A 124 1.76 8.88 -10.23
C ASP A 124 1.83 9.96 -11.31
N THR A 125 2.51 9.69 -12.41
CA THR A 125 2.58 10.61 -13.55
C THR A 125 1.20 10.92 -14.11
N ALA A 126 0.34 9.89 -14.23
CA ALA A 126 -1.02 10.06 -14.71
C ALA A 126 -1.90 10.83 -13.72
N MET A 127 -1.77 10.52 -12.41
CA MET A 127 -2.55 11.14 -11.33
C MET A 127 -2.27 12.63 -11.21
N TYR A 128 -0.99 13.03 -11.33
CA TYR A 128 -0.57 14.42 -11.16
C TYR A 128 -0.37 15.17 -12.48
N ARG A 129 -0.88 14.67 -13.59
CA ARG A 129 -0.79 15.33 -14.89
C ARG A 129 -1.44 16.70 -14.86
N GLY A 130 -0.66 17.74 -15.19
CA GLY A 130 -1.13 19.13 -15.22
C GLY A 130 -1.09 19.87 -13.89
N PHE A 131 -0.59 19.24 -12.83
CA PHE A 131 -0.37 19.87 -11.54
C PHE A 131 1.01 20.55 -11.50
N THR A 132 1.08 21.72 -10.87
CA THR A 132 2.37 22.34 -10.51
C THR A 132 2.96 21.68 -9.27
N GLU A 133 4.24 21.92 -8.99
CA GLU A 133 4.89 21.38 -7.79
C GLU A 133 4.27 21.97 -6.50
N GLU A 134 3.86 23.25 -6.52
CA GLU A 134 3.17 23.89 -5.40
C GLU A 134 1.80 23.25 -5.11
N GLU A 135 1.07 22.85 -6.17
CA GLU A 135 -0.20 22.15 -6.03
C GLU A 135 0.01 20.75 -5.45
N LYS A 136 1.02 20.01 -5.91
CA LYS A 136 1.39 18.69 -5.37
C LYS A 136 1.77 18.78 -3.88
N GLU A 137 2.60 19.78 -3.52
CA GLU A 137 2.97 20.01 -2.12
C GLU A 137 1.76 20.37 -1.25
N SER A 138 0.85 21.16 -1.78
CA SER A 138 -0.40 21.53 -1.08
C SER A 138 -1.29 20.33 -0.86
N ILE A 139 -1.43 19.43 -1.83
CA ILE A 139 -2.18 18.18 -1.72
C ILE A 139 -1.54 17.27 -0.66
N ALA A 140 -0.21 17.11 -0.67
CA ALA A 140 0.50 16.31 0.32
C ALA A 140 0.23 16.80 1.75
N LYS A 141 0.31 18.12 2.00
CA LYS A 141 -0.01 18.73 3.31
C LYS A 141 -1.46 18.49 3.73
N LEU A 142 -2.40 18.51 2.77
CA LEU A 142 -3.81 18.24 3.05
C LEU A 142 -4.04 16.76 3.38
N TYR A 143 -3.39 15.84 2.69
CA TYR A 143 -3.45 14.41 2.98
C TYR A 143 -2.88 14.10 4.37
N ASP A 144 -1.73 14.67 4.72
CA ASP A 144 -1.12 14.50 6.05
C ASP A 144 -2.06 14.96 7.15
N ARG A 145 -2.69 16.12 6.99
CA ARG A 145 -3.64 16.66 7.97
C ARG A 145 -4.91 15.80 8.09
N MET A 146 -5.46 15.33 6.96
CA MET A 146 -6.63 14.43 6.98
C MET A 146 -6.28 13.10 7.64
N SER A 147 -5.12 12.54 7.32
CA SER A 147 -4.64 11.30 7.92
C SER A 147 -4.46 11.43 9.42
N GLN A 148 -3.87 12.53 9.90
CA GLN A 148 -3.69 12.79 11.32
C GLN A 148 -5.04 12.85 12.06
N ASN A 149 -6.02 13.57 11.53
CA ASN A 149 -7.35 13.64 12.12
C ASN A 149 -8.03 12.27 12.22
N LEU A 150 -7.86 11.42 11.19
CA LEU A 150 -8.44 10.07 11.18
C LEU A 150 -7.72 9.13 12.15
N ILE A 151 -6.39 9.27 12.30
CA ILE A 151 -5.59 8.51 13.28
C ILE A 151 -6.07 8.81 14.70
N GLU A 152 -6.34 10.08 15.02
CA GLU A 152 -6.87 10.50 16.32
C GLU A 152 -8.25 9.88 16.59
N VAL A 153 -9.17 9.95 15.63
CA VAL A 153 -10.50 9.34 15.76
C VAL A 153 -10.43 7.82 15.94
N ALA A 154 -9.48 7.17 15.27
CA ALA A 154 -9.28 5.73 15.36
C ALA A 154 -8.57 5.29 16.67
N GLY A 155 -8.09 6.24 17.49
CA GLY A 155 -7.31 5.94 18.69
C GLY A 155 -6.00 5.21 18.39
N LEU A 156 -5.46 5.36 17.18
CA LEU A 156 -4.22 4.72 16.79
C LEU A 156 -3.03 5.51 17.37
N PRO A 157 -1.94 4.81 17.79
CA PRO A 157 -0.75 5.51 18.27
C PRO A 157 -0.17 6.38 17.15
N ASN A 158 0.17 7.63 17.50
CA ASN A 158 0.85 8.54 16.59
C ASN A 158 2.30 8.05 16.40
N ASP A 159 2.55 7.27 15.34
CA ASP A 159 3.87 6.73 15.02
C ASP A 159 4.59 7.65 14.02
N PRO A 160 5.70 8.31 14.42
CA PRO A 160 6.49 9.16 13.52
C PRO A 160 7.00 8.43 12.25
N ARG A 161 7.08 7.09 12.30
CA ARG A 161 7.47 6.27 11.13
C ARG A 161 6.39 6.26 10.05
N ARG A 162 5.13 6.48 10.43
CA ARG A 162 3.99 6.61 9.50
C ARG A 162 4.05 7.89 8.66
N GLN A 163 4.82 8.89 9.12
CA GLN A 163 5.00 10.17 8.42
C GLN A 163 6.16 10.16 7.42
N ARG A 164 6.96 9.10 7.35
CA ARG A 164 8.18 9.04 6.52
C ARG A 164 8.00 8.34 5.16
N LEU A 165 6.81 7.92 4.79
CA LEU A 165 6.54 7.26 3.50
C LEU A 165 6.43 8.23 2.31
N GLY A 166 6.77 9.51 2.50
CA GLY A 166 6.74 10.58 1.49
C GLY A 166 8.09 11.30 1.28
N LYS A 167 9.24 10.63 1.57
CA LYS A 167 10.56 11.21 1.23
C LYS A 167 11.42 10.19 0.53
#